data_d5688055ca751406edcfe48c5e0c7fb4
#
_entry.id   d5688055ca751406edcfe48c5e0c7fb4
#
_cell.length_a   1.000
_cell.length_b   1.000
_cell.length_c   1.000
_cell.angle_alpha   90.00
_cell.angle_beta   90.00
_cell.angle_gamma   90.00
#
_symmetry.space_group_name_H-M   'P 1'
#
loop_
_entity.id
_entity.type
_entity.pdbx_description
1 polymer ?
#
loop_
_entity_poly.entity_id
_entity_poly.type
_entity_poly.pdbx_seq_one_letter_code
_entity_poly.pdbx_strand_id
1 'polypeptide(L)'
;SYGGDSLHFKYRLFEGISSANSVPNDLVLDGQQRLTSAYSALYGEGAVRTRTDKGKEIYRYYYISIEQALDADADRLDAIISVPETKQLTSDFGRKVEMDLTTPNKEYAAKMFPLNIILDPAKTFQWEQAYLAHYGHEANISKEYSDFKSRIVMPAFQYKIPVITLEKDTPKEAVCQVFENVNQGGVSLTVFELVTAIFAMEDFDLRQDWEHRVGTYFSGDLLNVVTSTDFLTACTLLAAYQGKGTVSRKKKTC
;
A
#
# COMPACT_ATOMS: atom_id res chain seq x y z
N SER A 1 1.52 16.04 -7.35
CA SER A 1 0.08 16.23 -7.12
C SER A 1 -0.57 16.82 -8.36
N TYR A 2 -1.61 16.15 -8.82
CA TYR A 2 -2.50 16.68 -9.86
C TYR A 2 -3.82 17.03 -9.15
N GLY A 3 -4.07 18.31 -8.89
CA GLY A 3 -5.28 18.79 -8.23
C GLY A 3 -5.75 20.14 -8.74
N GLY A 4 -7.06 20.36 -8.75
CA GLY A 4 -7.75 21.60 -9.13
C GLY A 4 -8.99 21.33 -9.99
N ASP A 5 -9.82 22.34 -10.25
CA ASP A 5 -11.17 22.30 -10.84
C ASP A 5 -11.33 21.59 -12.19
N SER A 6 -10.27 20.95 -12.70
CA SER A 6 -10.27 20.13 -13.92
C SER A 6 -9.57 18.80 -13.68
N LEU A 7 -10.04 18.05 -12.68
CA LEU A 7 -9.60 16.65 -12.48
C LEU A 7 -10.16 15.78 -13.62
N HIS A 8 -9.36 15.59 -14.65
CA HIS A 8 -9.68 14.69 -15.76
C HIS A 8 -9.34 13.21 -15.46
N PHE A 9 -8.93 12.90 -14.19
CA PHE A 9 -8.60 11.56 -13.78
C PHE A 9 -9.75 10.90 -13.03
N LYS A 10 -10.16 9.71 -13.46
CA LYS A 10 -10.95 8.82 -12.62
C LYS A 10 -10.06 8.34 -11.48
N TYR A 11 -10.33 8.79 -10.26
CA TYR A 11 -9.64 8.34 -9.06
C TYR A 11 -10.50 7.33 -8.30
N ARG A 12 -9.87 6.49 -7.53
CA ARG A 12 -10.52 5.62 -6.54
C ARG A 12 -10.02 5.97 -5.14
N LEU A 13 -10.86 5.81 -4.15
CA LEU A 13 -10.47 5.95 -2.76
C LEU A 13 -9.54 4.82 -2.34
N PHE A 14 -8.76 5.05 -1.28
CA PHE A 14 -8.04 3.96 -0.64
C PHE A 14 -9.01 2.91 -0.11
N GLU A 15 -8.63 1.65 -0.16
CA GLU A 15 -9.43 0.56 0.38
C GLU A 15 -9.68 0.79 1.88
N GLY A 16 -10.93 0.62 2.32
CA GLY A 16 -11.34 0.93 3.70
C GLY A 16 -11.95 2.32 3.90
N ILE A 17 -11.89 3.21 2.89
CA ILE A 17 -12.56 4.51 2.92
C ILE A 17 -13.84 4.43 2.11
N SER A 18 -15.00 4.61 2.77
CA SER A 18 -16.32 4.44 2.16
C SER A 18 -16.84 5.68 1.42
N SER A 19 -16.37 6.87 1.76
CA SER A 19 -16.76 8.12 1.09
C SER A 19 -15.71 9.20 1.27
N ALA A 20 -15.51 10.03 0.23
CA ALA A 20 -14.80 11.29 0.34
C ALA A 20 -15.80 12.43 0.32
N ASN A 21 -15.76 13.31 1.31
CA ASN A 21 -16.63 14.51 1.38
C ASN A 21 -16.13 15.65 0.52
N SER A 22 -14.99 15.49 -0.16
CA SER A 22 -14.36 16.52 -0.98
C SER A 22 -13.64 15.89 -2.18
N VAL A 23 -13.51 16.68 -3.23
CA VAL A 23 -12.65 16.34 -4.37
C VAL A 23 -11.19 16.35 -3.90
N PRO A 24 -10.38 15.30 -4.22
CA PRO A 24 -8.99 15.26 -3.80
C PRO A 24 -8.16 16.35 -4.46
N ASN A 25 -7.31 17.00 -3.68
CA ASN A 25 -6.35 17.97 -4.20
C ASN A 25 -5.17 17.32 -4.91
N ASP A 26 -4.80 16.11 -4.45
CA ASP A 26 -3.65 15.37 -4.91
C ASP A 26 -4.05 13.91 -5.23
N LEU A 27 -3.47 13.37 -6.28
CA LEU A 27 -3.66 11.96 -6.68
C LEU A 27 -2.34 11.19 -6.49
N VAL A 28 -2.44 10.02 -5.88
CA VAL A 28 -1.31 9.11 -5.75
C VAL A 28 -1.23 8.26 -7.00
N LEU A 29 -0.16 8.41 -7.76
CA LEU A 29 0.07 7.65 -8.99
C LEU A 29 0.73 6.30 -8.71
N ASP A 30 1.69 6.25 -7.78
CA ASP A 30 2.37 5.02 -7.35
C ASP A 30 2.36 4.86 -5.83
N GLY A 31 2.56 3.62 -5.36
CA GLY A 31 2.60 3.28 -3.94
C GLY A 31 1.23 3.11 -3.30
N GLN A 32 0.14 3.05 -4.06
CA GLN A 32 -1.22 2.91 -3.57
C GLN A 32 -1.40 1.71 -2.63
N GLN A 33 -0.87 0.54 -2.99
CA GLN A 33 -0.95 -0.67 -2.15
C GLN A 33 -0.21 -0.49 -0.82
N ARG A 34 1.00 0.10 -0.87
CA ARG A 34 1.81 0.39 0.32
C ARG A 34 1.13 1.39 1.24
N LEU A 35 0.59 2.47 0.68
CA LEU A 35 -0.15 3.47 1.46
C LEU A 35 -1.46 2.92 2.02
N THR A 36 -2.20 2.10 1.27
CA THR A 36 -3.42 1.45 1.75
C THR A 36 -3.10 0.52 2.94
N SER A 37 -2.05 -0.30 2.83
CA SER A 37 -1.64 -1.20 3.90
C SER A 37 -1.19 -0.44 5.14
N ALA A 38 -0.36 0.61 4.97
CA ALA A 38 0.09 1.45 6.06
C ALA A 38 -1.08 2.18 6.73
N TYR A 39 -1.98 2.78 5.94
CA TYR A 39 -3.17 3.46 6.47
C TYR A 39 -4.04 2.49 7.27
N SER A 40 -4.34 1.31 6.73
CA SER A 40 -5.17 0.31 7.39
C SER A 40 -4.55 -0.18 8.71
N ALA A 41 -3.23 -0.38 8.74
CA ALA A 41 -2.53 -0.85 9.93
C ALA A 41 -2.34 0.22 11.01
N LEU A 42 -2.17 1.50 10.62
CA LEU A 42 -1.81 2.59 11.54
C LEU A 42 -3.03 3.41 12.00
N TYR A 43 -4.13 3.44 11.23
CA TYR A 43 -5.34 4.21 11.52
C TYR A 43 -6.61 3.38 11.61
N GLY A 44 -6.57 2.09 11.25
CA GLY A 44 -7.73 1.19 11.29
C GLY A 44 -8.20 0.95 12.73
N GLU A 45 -9.53 0.95 12.94
CA GLU A 45 -10.11 0.67 14.26
C GLU A 45 -10.33 -0.82 14.53
N GLY A 46 -10.11 -1.67 13.54
CA GLY A 46 -10.37 -3.10 13.61
C GLY A 46 -9.27 -3.97 13.04
N ALA A 47 -9.60 -5.23 12.78
CA ALA A 47 -8.70 -6.13 12.09
C ALA A 47 -8.52 -5.68 10.63
N VAL A 48 -7.29 -5.63 10.18
CA VAL A 48 -6.90 -5.24 8.82
C VAL A 48 -7.19 -6.39 7.87
N ARG A 49 -7.96 -6.11 6.82
CA ARG A 49 -8.16 -7.04 5.71
C ARG A 49 -6.88 -7.22 4.92
N THR A 50 -6.41 -8.43 4.79
CA THR A 50 -5.20 -8.79 4.04
C THR A 50 -5.37 -10.12 3.33
N ARG A 51 -4.35 -10.57 2.59
CA ARG A 51 -4.38 -11.84 1.88
C ARG A 51 -3.16 -12.67 2.22
N THR A 52 -3.35 -13.99 2.27
CA THR A 52 -2.25 -14.94 2.33
C THR A 52 -1.53 -15.02 1.00
N ASP A 53 -0.34 -15.65 0.96
CA ASP A 53 0.41 -15.92 -0.27
C ASP A 53 -0.40 -16.73 -1.30
N LYS A 54 -1.37 -17.50 -0.83
CA LYS A 54 -2.32 -18.28 -1.66
C LYS A 54 -3.54 -17.47 -2.11
N GLY A 55 -3.58 -16.15 -1.85
CA GLY A 55 -4.66 -15.25 -2.24
C GLY A 55 -5.91 -15.32 -1.36
N LYS A 56 -5.93 -16.16 -0.29
CA LYS A 56 -7.08 -16.24 0.63
C LYS A 56 -7.17 -14.98 1.47
N GLU A 57 -8.34 -14.37 1.51
CA GLU A 57 -8.63 -13.21 2.35
C GLU A 57 -8.67 -13.61 3.82
N ILE A 58 -8.00 -12.81 4.65
CA ILE A 58 -7.92 -12.97 6.10
C ILE A 58 -7.93 -11.60 6.77
N TYR A 59 -8.24 -11.58 8.08
CA TYR A 59 -8.23 -10.40 8.92
C TYR A 59 -7.18 -10.52 10.01
N ARG A 60 -6.37 -9.46 10.21
CA ARG A 60 -5.24 -9.48 11.13
C ARG A 60 -5.17 -8.20 11.95
N TYR A 61 -4.78 -8.33 13.23
CA TYR A 61 -4.31 -7.23 14.06
C TYR A 61 -2.79 -7.17 14.04
N TYR A 62 -2.24 -5.97 14.17
CA TYR A 62 -0.80 -5.76 14.20
C TYR A 62 -0.39 -5.14 15.52
N TYR A 63 0.69 -5.65 16.09
CA TYR A 63 1.28 -5.21 17.34
C TYR A 63 2.77 -5.02 17.18
N ILE A 64 3.38 -4.22 18.05
CA ILE A 64 4.83 -4.13 18.19
C ILE A 64 5.22 -4.80 19.50
N SER A 65 6.09 -5.80 19.45
CA SER A 65 6.73 -6.36 20.63
C SER A 65 7.73 -5.36 21.18
N ILE A 66 7.49 -4.85 22.39
CA ILE A 66 8.38 -3.87 23.04
C ILE A 66 9.77 -4.46 23.23
N GLU A 67 9.86 -5.73 23.65
CA GLU A 67 11.14 -6.42 23.88
C GLU A 67 11.94 -6.57 22.59
N GLN A 68 11.33 -7.09 21.53
CA GLN A 68 12.02 -7.28 20.24
C GLN A 68 12.38 -5.95 19.57
N ALA A 69 11.54 -4.92 19.71
CA ALA A 69 11.82 -3.60 19.16
C ALA A 69 13.00 -2.88 19.85
N LEU A 70 13.31 -3.26 21.07
CA LEU A 70 14.46 -2.74 21.84
C LEU A 70 15.72 -3.59 21.71
N ASP A 71 15.60 -4.82 21.23
CA ASP A 71 16.73 -5.71 20.99
C ASP A 71 17.62 -5.13 19.88
N ALA A 72 18.89 -4.94 20.18
CA ALA A 72 19.86 -4.38 19.23
C ALA A 72 20.31 -5.37 18.16
N ASP A 73 20.20 -6.66 18.45
CA ASP A 73 20.65 -7.76 17.59
C ASP A 73 19.51 -8.31 16.70
N ALA A 74 18.25 -7.95 16.99
CA ALA A 74 17.09 -8.36 16.21
C ALA A 74 16.79 -7.43 15.02
N ASP A 75 16.23 -8.00 13.94
CA ASP A 75 15.65 -7.17 12.89
C ASP A 75 14.39 -6.47 13.43
N ARG A 76 14.30 -5.16 13.26
CA ARG A 76 13.15 -4.36 13.69
C ARG A 76 11.85 -4.79 13.02
N LEU A 77 11.90 -5.41 11.85
CA LEU A 77 10.72 -5.93 11.19
C LEU A 77 10.14 -7.13 11.94
N ASP A 78 10.97 -7.92 12.61
CA ASP A 78 10.53 -9.06 13.42
C ASP A 78 9.77 -8.62 14.67
N ALA A 79 9.94 -7.39 15.12
CA ALA A 79 9.17 -6.82 16.22
C ALA A 79 7.70 -6.55 15.86
N ILE A 80 7.35 -6.54 14.57
CA ILE A 80 5.96 -6.35 14.13
C ILE A 80 5.26 -7.70 14.08
N ILE A 81 4.41 -7.94 15.06
CA ILE A 81 3.68 -9.19 15.22
C ILE A 81 2.28 -9.07 14.65
N SER A 82 1.93 -9.99 13.78
CA SER A 82 0.60 -10.08 13.16
C SER A 82 -0.18 -11.22 13.82
N VAL A 83 -1.36 -10.92 14.36
CA VAL A 83 -2.22 -11.93 15.00
C VAL A 83 -3.57 -12.05 14.29
N PRO A 84 -4.23 -13.23 14.30
CA PRO A 84 -5.56 -13.41 13.71
C PRO A 84 -6.61 -12.49 14.33
N GLU A 85 -7.78 -12.42 13.70
CA GLU A 85 -8.96 -11.70 14.20
C GLU A 85 -9.37 -12.12 15.62
N THR A 86 -9.10 -13.38 15.99
CA THR A 86 -9.32 -13.90 17.34
C THR A 86 -8.40 -13.28 18.40
N LYS A 87 -7.40 -12.51 17.99
CA LYS A 87 -6.32 -11.98 18.84
C LYS A 87 -5.55 -13.06 19.62
N GLN A 88 -5.52 -14.30 19.12
CA GLN A 88 -4.79 -15.41 19.70
C GLN A 88 -3.87 -16.05 18.66
N LEU A 89 -2.62 -16.26 19.00
CA LEU A 89 -1.72 -17.13 18.26
C LEU A 89 -1.77 -18.51 18.89
N THR A 90 -2.00 -19.50 18.06
CA THR A 90 -2.11 -20.90 18.50
C THR A 90 -1.14 -21.77 17.70
N SER A 91 -0.61 -22.79 18.36
CA SER A 91 0.17 -23.86 17.76
C SER A 91 -0.54 -25.21 17.92
N ASP A 92 0.07 -26.30 17.44
CA ASP A 92 -0.46 -27.66 17.56
C ASP A 92 -1.92 -27.76 17.09
N PHE A 93 -2.20 -27.28 15.84
CA PHE A 93 -3.55 -27.26 15.25
C PHE A 93 -4.61 -26.56 16.11
N GLY A 94 -4.22 -25.50 16.80
CA GLY A 94 -5.12 -24.70 17.64
C GLY A 94 -5.30 -25.21 19.06
N ARG A 95 -4.58 -26.25 19.47
CA ARG A 95 -4.71 -26.85 20.81
C ARG A 95 -3.95 -26.09 21.88
N LYS A 96 -2.85 -25.41 21.51
CA LYS A 96 -2.02 -24.65 22.43
C LYS A 96 -2.09 -23.17 22.07
N VAL A 97 -2.47 -22.33 23.03
CA VAL A 97 -2.43 -20.87 22.90
C VAL A 97 -1.02 -20.41 23.27
N GLU A 98 -0.28 -19.88 22.31
CA GLU A 98 1.08 -19.35 22.49
C GLU A 98 1.04 -17.89 22.91
N MET A 99 0.08 -17.12 22.42
CA MET A 99 -0.12 -15.72 22.77
C MET A 99 -1.61 -15.39 22.76
N ASP A 100 -2.06 -14.65 23.77
CA ASP A 100 -3.44 -14.21 23.89
C ASP A 100 -3.47 -12.69 24.15
N LEU A 101 -4.03 -11.94 23.19
CA LEU A 101 -4.15 -10.48 23.22
C LEU A 101 -5.61 -10.03 23.21
N THR A 102 -6.51 -10.89 23.72
CA THR A 102 -7.96 -10.63 23.67
C THR A 102 -8.42 -9.50 24.61
N THR A 103 -7.60 -9.12 25.58
CA THR A 103 -7.90 -8.02 26.50
C THR A 103 -6.69 -7.10 26.66
N PRO A 104 -6.88 -5.81 27.00
CA PRO A 104 -5.78 -4.90 27.23
C PRO A 104 -4.76 -5.40 28.28
N ASN A 105 -5.22 -6.02 29.38
CA ASN A 105 -4.34 -6.57 30.39
C ASN A 105 -3.42 -7.68 29.85
N LYS A 106 -3.90 -8.47 28.90
CA LYS A 106 -3.09 -9.49 28.23
C LYS A 106 -2.11 -8.88 27.22
N GLU A 107 -2.50 -7.79 26.55
CA GLU A 107 -1.59 -7.01 25.72
C GLU A 107 -0.44 -6.44 26.56
N TYR A 108 -0.74 -5.89 27.74
CA TYR A 108 0.28 -5.39 28.68
C TYR A 108 1.19 -6.50 29.19
N ALA A 109 0.62 -7.61 29.65
CA ALA A 109 1.40 -8.75 30.16
C ALA A 109 2.32 -9.37 29.09
N ALA A 110 1.90 -9.35 27.84
CA ALA A 110 2.70 -9.81 26.70
C ALA A 110 3.62 -8.72 26.13
N LYS A 111 3.62 -7.50 26.69
CA LYS A 111 4.36 -6.32 26.21
C LYS A 111 4.12 -6.03 24.72
N MET A 112 2.88 -6.20 24.27
CA MET A 112 2.46 -6.01 22.91
C MET A 112 1.74 -4.66 22.74
N PHE A 113 2.43 -3.71 22.09
CA PHE A 113 1.89 -2.38 21.82
C PHE A 113 1.04 -2.42 20.53
N PRO A 114 -0.25 -2.01 20.55
CA PRO A 114 -1.09 -2.01 19.35
C PRO A 114 -0.58 -1.02 18.30
N LEU A 115 -0.34 -1.48 17.07
CA LEU A 115 0.23 -0.64 16.02
C LEU A 115 -0.72 0.49 15.59
N ASN A 116 -2.02 0.26 15.62
CA ASN A 116 -3.04 1.21 15.17
C ASN A 116 -3.23 2.45 16.06
N ILE A 117 -2.56 2.50 17.22
CA ILE A 117 -2.58 3.69 18.09
C ILE A 117 -1.30 4.50 18.02
N ILE A 118 -0.26 4.01 17.32
CA ILE A 118 1.08 4.61 17.34
C ILE A 118 1.10 6.06 16.85
N LEU A 119 0.21 6.44 15.93
CA LEU A 119 0.09 7.79 15.37
C LEU A 119 -0.99 8.64 16.07
N ASP A 120 -1.62 8.13 17.14
CA ASP A 120 -2.59 8.86 17.95
C ASP A 120 -1.98 9.18 19.31
N PRO A 121 -1.59 10.44 19.58
CA PRO A 121 -0.95 10.82 20.83
C PRO A 121 -1.80 10.54 22.07
N ALA A 122 -3.12 10.73 21.95
CA ALA A 122 -4.04 10.53 23.08
C ALA A 122 -4.19 9.05 23.43
N LYS A 123 -4.40 8.20 22.42
CA LYS A 123 -4.49 6.74 22.62
C LYS A 123 -3.16 6.15 23.09
N THR A 124 -2.04 6.60 22.51
CA THR A 124 -0.70 6.19 22.96
C THR A 124 -0.45 6.56 24.41
N PHE A 125 -0.80 7.78 24.83
CA PHE A 125 -0.67 8.21 26.21
C PHE A 125 -1.58 7.39 27.17
N GLN A 126 -2.83 7.15 26.80
CA GLN A 126 -3.76 6.32 27.59
C GLN A 126 -3.23 4.89 27.75
N TRP A 127 -2.71 4.30 26.68
CA TRP A 127 -2.11 2.98 26.72
C TRP A 127 -0.87 2.94 27.63
N GLU A 128 0.02 3.95 27.52
CA GLU A 128 1.19 4.11 28.38
C GLU A 128 0.82 4.12 29.86
N GLN A 129 -0.16 4.97 30.24
CA GLN A 129 -0.59 5.07 31.64
C GLN A 129 -1.15 3.74 32.17
N ALA A 130 -1.96 3.07 31.36
CA ALA A 130 -2.54 1.78 31.75
C ALA A 130 -1.48 0.65 31.79
N TYR A 131 -0.52 0.65 30.86
CA TYR A 131 0.61 -0.28 30.86
C TYR A 131 1.48 -0.12 32.10
N LEU A 132 1.89 1.10 32.44
CA LEU A 132 2.69 1.37 33.62
C LEU A 132 1.93 1.04 34.91
N ALA A 133 0.64 1.34 34.96
CA ALA A 133 -0.21 0.98 36.12
C ALA A 133 -0.35 -0.54 36.28
N HIS A 134 -0.45 -1.30 35.19
CA HIS A 134 -0.50 -2.77 35.19
C HIS A 134 0.71 -3.37 35.92
N TYR A 135 1.89 -2.77 35.76
CA TYR A 135 3.14 -3.17 36.43
C TYR A 135 3.45 -2.38 37.70
N GLY A 136 2.46 -1.67 38.26
CA GLY A 136 2.66 -0.92 39.52
C GLY A 136 3.73 0.18 39.43
N HIS A 137 3.99 0.72 38.25
CA HIS A 137 5.01 1.75 37.98
C HIS A 137 6.44 1.32 38.33
N GLU A 138 6.76 0.04 38.19
CA GLU A 138 8.12 -0.46 38.41
C GLU A 138 9.15 0.31 37.59
N ALA A 139 10.29 0.65 38.20
CA ALA A 139 11.30 1.52 37.57
C ALA A 139 11.94 0.92 36.32
N ASN A 140 12.14 -0.41 36.26
CA ASN A 140 12.66 -1.14 35.11
C ASN A 140 11.68 -1.08 33.93
N ILE A 141 10.38 -1.29 34.19
CA ILE A 141 9.32 -1.23 33.17
C ILE A 141 9.14 0.20 32.68
N SER A 142 9.18 1.18 33.59
CA SER A 142 9.09 2.59 33.20
C SER A 142 10.27 3.01 32.33
N LYS A 143 11.47 2.52 32.60
CA LYS A 143 12.65 2.75 31.78
C LYS A 143 12.53 2.07 30.41
N GLU A 144 12.17 0.78 30.39
CA GLU A 144 11.96 0.01 29.16
C GLU A 144 10.95 0.70 28.23
N TYR A 145 9.81 1.13 28.78
CA TYR A 145 8.81 1.85 27.99
C TYR A 145 9.31 3.23 27.51
N SER A 146 10.06 3.95 28.33
CA SER A 146 10.68 5.23 27.95
C SER A 146 11.65 5.04 26.77
N ASP A 147 12.46 3.97 26.80
CA ASP A 147 13.37 3.62 25.73
C ASP A 147 12.58 3.22 24.44
N PHE A 148 11.52 2.44 24.57
CA PHE A 148 10.61 2.10 23.46
C PHE A 148 9.96 3.35 22.86
N LYS A 149 9.44 4.24 23.70
CA LYS A 149 8.83 5.49 23.27
C LYS A 149 9.80 6.37 22.49
N SER A 150 11.04 6.54 23.01
CA SER A 150 12.04 7.38 22.36
C SER A 150 12.60 6.80 21.06
N ARG A 151 12.77 5.47 20.98
CA ARG A 151 13.40 4.80 19.85
C ARG A 151 12.43 4.36 18.77
N ILE A 152 11.15 4.16 19.09
CA ILE A 152 10.14 3.62 18.17
C ILE A 152 8.97 4.59 17.99
N VAL A 153 8.26 4.96 19.07
CA VAL A 153 7.03 5.75 18.96
C VAL A 153 7.32 7.17 18.45
N MET A 154 8.28 7.86 19.05
CA MET A 154 8.62 9.24 18.67
C MET A 154 9.16 9.34 17.21
N PRO A 155 10.06 8.46 16.74
CA PRO A 155 10.44 8.44 15.33
C PRO A 155 9.28 8.15 14.38
N ALA A 156 8.33 7.27 14.74
CA ALA A 156 7.14 7.02 13.93
C ALA A 156 6.29 8.28 13.74
N PHE A 157 6.09 9.07 14.79
CA PHE A 157 5.43 10.39 14.71
C PHE A 157 6.13 11.40 13.82
N GLN A 158 7.45 11.37 13.80
CA GLN A 158 8.27 12.33 13.06
C GLN A 158 8.56 11.87 11.63
N TYR A 159 8.22 10.62 11.31
CA TYR A 159 8.51 10.05 10.01
C TYR A 159 7.73 10.78 8.90
N LYS A 160 8.47 11.23 7.90
CA LYS A 160 7.91 11.86 6.71
C LYS A 160 8.07 10.91 5.54
N ILE A 161 6.97 10.54 4.92
CA ILE A 161 7.02 9.78 3.69
C ILE A 161 7.58 10.67 2.58
N PRO A 162 8.68 10.31 1.91
CA PRO A 162 9.19 11.07 0.78
C PRO A 162 8.20 10.99 -0.38
N VAL A 163 7.82 12.15 -0.93
CA VAL A 163 6.87 12.28 -2.02
C VAL A 163 7.51 13.07 -3.15
N ILE A 164 7.44 12.52 -4.36
CA ILE A 164 7.77 13.26 -5.58
C ILE A 164 6.48 13.87 -6.11
N THR A 165 6.40 15.18 -6.09
CA THR A 165 5.25 15.92 -6.63
C THR A 165 5.52 16.26 -8.09
N LEU A 166 4.58 15.89 -8.96
CA LEU A 166 4.57 16.28 -10.37
C LEU A 166 3.57 17.41 -10.55
N GLU A 167 4.01 18.49 -11.17
CA GLU A 167 3.14 19.63 -11.46
C GLU A 167 2.19 19.32 -12.62
N LYS A 168 1.10 20.08 -12.71
CA LYS A 168 0.05 19.85 -13.73
C LYS A 168 0.55 19.97 -15.18
N ASP A 169 1.55 20.77 -15.40
CA ASP A 169 2.16 21.04 -16.70
C ASP A 169 3.34 20.10 -17.00
N THR A 170 3.61 19.11 -16.11
CA THR A 170 4.66 18.12 -16.33
C THR A 170 4.35 17.34 -17.61
N PRO A 171 5.27 17.31 -18.62
CA PRO A 171 5.09 16.55 -19.82
C PRO A 171 4.83 15.08 -19.56
N LYS A 172 3.97 14.43 -20.35
CA LYS A 172 3.60 13.01 -20.19
C LYS A 172 4.83 12.09 -20.19
N GLU A 173 5.80 12.41 -21.05
CA GLU A 173 7.06 11.67 -21.17
C GLU A 173 7.90 11.74 -19.90
N ALA A 174 7.93 12.90 -19.23
CA ALA A 174 8.63 13.07 -17.96
C ALA A 174 7.93 12.31 -16.83
N VAL A 175 6.60 12.27 -16.82
CA VAL A 175 5.82 11.44 -15.88
C VAL A 175 6.20 9.97 -16.05
N CYS A 176 6.22 9.45 -17.30
CA CYS A 176 6.62 8.08 -17.59
C CYS A 176 8.04 7.78 -17.11
N GLN A 177 8.98 8.68 -17.33
CA GLN A 177 10.36 8.51 -16.96
C GLN A 177 10.56 8.48 -15.42
N VAL A 178 9.80 9.30 -14.68
CA VAL A 178 9.78 9.24 -13.21
C VAL A 178 9.25 7.89 -12.74
N PHE A 179 8.17 7.39 -13.34
CA PHE A 179 7.60 6.07 -13.03
C PHE A 179 8.60 4.94 -13.27
N GLU A 180 9.28 4.91 -14.40
CA GLU A 180 10.31 3.91 -14.72
C GLU A 180 11.44 3.93 -13.70
N ASN A 181 11.91 5.12 -13.32
CA ASN A 181 13.04 5.28 -12.39
C ASN A 181 12.68 4.89 -10.95
N VAL A 182 11.47 5.21 -10.49
CA VAL A 182 11.01 4.91 -9.12
C VAL A 182 10.75 3.41 -8.94
N ASN A 183 10.32 2.71 -9.99
CA ASN A 183 10.00 1.28 -9.93
C ASN A 183 11.20 0.34 -10.06
N GLN A 184 12.43 0.82 -10.22
CA GLN A 184 13.63 -0.03 -10.29
C GLN A 184 13.96 -0.79 -8.99
N GLY A 185 13.26 -0.51 -7.87
CA GLY A 185 13.48 -1.17 -6.57
C GLY A 185 12.27 -1.86 -5.96
N GLY A 186 11.13 -1.96 -6.66
CA GLY A 186 9.87 -2.52 -6.15
C GLY A 186 9.18 -3.49 -7.11
N VAL A 187 7.89 -3.73 -6.91
CA VAL A 187 7.03 -4.42 -7.89
C VAL A 187 6.98 -3.52 -9.12
N SER A 188 7.61 -3.97 -10.22
CA SER A 188 7.65 -3.21 -11.46
C SER A 188 6.23 -3.00 -11.97
N LEU A 189 5.83 -1.73 -12.16
CA LEU A 189 4.64 -1.42 -12.93
C LEU A 189 4.83 -1.93 -14.35
N THR A 190 3.84 -2.63 -14.84
CA THR A 190 3.83 -3.06 -16.23
C THR A 190 3.66 -1.84 -17.16
N VAL A 191 4.17 -1.93 -18.36
CA VAL A 191 3.94 -0.91 -19.42
C VAL A 191 2.44 -0.65 -19.57
N PHE A 192 1.60 -1.66 -19.37
CA PHE A 192 0.15 -1.53 -19.44
C PHE A 192 -0.41 -0.62 -18.36
N GLU A 193 0.06 -0.71 -17.11
CA GLU A 193 -0.39 0.15 -16.00
C GLU A 193 0.01 1.60 -16.21
N LEU A 194 1.22 1.82 -16.73
CA LEU A 194 1.70 3.15 -17.09
C LEU A 194 0.85 3.78 -18.18
N VAL A 195 0.61 3.04 -19.28
CA VAL A 195 -0.21 3.50 -20.40
C VAL A 195 -1.67 3.69 -19.97
N THR A 196 -2.20 2.85 -19.08
CA THR A 196 -3.54 3.03 -18.49
C THR A 196 -3.65 4.36 -17.75
N ALA A 197 -2.63 4.75 -16.98
CA ALA A 197 -2.62 6.03 -16.29
C ALA A 197 -2.61 7.22 -17.27
N ILE A 198 -1.87 7.11 -18.38
CA ILE A 198 -1.81 8.13 -19.44
C ILE A 198 -3.16 8.27 -20.16
N PHE A 199 -3.79 7.16 -20.56
CA PHE A 199 -5.07 7.18 -21.26
C PHE A 199 -6.24 7.62 -20.38
N ALA A 200 -6.14 7.39 -19.07
CA ALA A 200 -7.12 7.92 -18.12
C ALA A 200 -7.20 9.46 -18.13
N MET A 201 -6.11 10.14 -18.57
CA MET A 201 -6.09 11.60 -18.78
C MET A 201 -6.90 12.03 -20.02
N GLU A 202 -7.21 11.13 -20.90
CA GLU A 202 -7.94 11.38 -22.17
C GLU A 202 -9.37 10.80 -22.10
N ASP A 203 -9.93 10.60 -20.89
CA ASP A 203 -11.24 9.99 -20.65
C ASP A 203 -11.39 8.57 -21.24
N PHE A 204 -10.27 7.87 -21.51
CA PHE A 204 -10.27 6.53 -22.02
C PHE A 204 -9.86 5.51 -20.95
N ASP A 205 -10.76 4.58 -20.62
CA ASP A 205 -10.50 3.51 -19.68
C ASP A 205 -9.88 2.30 -20.40
N LEU A 206 -8.54 2.33 -20.54
CA LEU A 206 -7.78 1.27 -21.22
C LEU A 206 -7.95 -0.09 -20.52
N ARG A 207 -8.13 -0.12 -19.19
CA ARG A 207 -8.33 -1.36 -18.44
C ARG A 207 -9.67 -1.99 -18.77
N GLN A 208 -10.73 -1.20 -18.75
CA GLN A 208 -12.07 -1.66 -19.11
C GLN A 208 -12.13 -2.12 -20.58
N ASP A 209 -11.49 -1.39 -21.49
CA ASP A 209 -11.39 -1.77 -22.91
C ASP A 209 -10.64 -3.11 -23.06
N TRP A 210 -9.53 -3.29 -22.34
CA TRP A 210 -8.79 -4.56 -22.35
C TRP A 210 -9.64 -5.73 -21.81
N GLU A 211 -10.29 -5.57 -20.66
CA GLU A 211 -11.15 -6.61 -20.07
C GLU A 211 -12.29 -7.00 -21.00
N HIS A 212 -12.90 -6.01 -21.65
CA HIS A 212 -13.93 -6.27 -22.66
C HIS A 212 -13.39 -7.05 -23.86
N ARG A 213 -12.19 -6.70 -24.36
CA ARG A 213 -11.56 -7.39 -25.49
C ARG A 213 -11.15 -8.81 -25.13
N VAL A 214 -10.58 -9.03 -23.95
CA VAL A 214 -10.26 -10.38 -23.46
C VAL A 214 -11.50 -11.25 -23.44
N GLY A 215 -12.60 -10.79 -22.85
CA GLY A 215 -13.85 -11.53 -22.81
C GLY A 215 -14.46 -11.81 -24.20
N THR A 216 -14.25 -10.91 -25.17
CA THR A 216 -14.88 -10.99 -26.51
C THR A 216 -14.01 -11.76 -27.52
N TYR A 217 -12.69 -11.52 -27.51
CA TYR A 217 -11.82 -11.97 -28.62
C TYR A 217 -10.72 -12.94 -28.19
N PHE A 218 -10.34 -12.96 -26.91
CA PHE A 218 -9.21 -13.74 -26.41
C PHE A 218 -9.63 -14.91 -25.50
N SER A 219 -10.90 -15.24 -25.44
CA SER A 219 -11.43 -16.34 -24.61
C SER A 219 -11.21 -17.74 -25.18
N GLY A 220 -10.58 -17.87 -26.34
CA GLY A 220 -10.26 -19.17 -26.96
C GLY A 220 -8.94 -19.77 -26.46
N ASP A 221 -8.82 -21.11 -26.53
CA ASP A 221 -7.68 -21.87 -26.00
C ASP A 221 -6.29 -21.42 -26.49
N LEU A 222 -6.20 -20.81 -27.67
CA LEU A 222 -4.95 -20.33 -28.25
C LEU A 222 -4.60 -18.90 -27.86
N LEU A 223 -5.57 -18.08 -27.49
CA LEU A 223 -5.38 -16.64 -27.26
C LEU A 223 -5.46 -16.25 -25.77
N ASN A 224 -5.80 -17.19 -24.89
CA ASN A 224 -5.87 -16.95 -23.45
C ASN A 224 -4.51 -16.63 -22.79
N VAL A 225 -3.41 -16.87 -23.49
CA VAL A 225 -2.04 -16.56 -23.06
C VAL A 225 -1.60 -15.14 -23.41
N VAL A 226 -2.35 -14.42 -24.24
CA VAL A 226 -2.02 -13.04 -24.62
C VAL A 226 -2.19 -12.11 -23.44
N THR A 227 -1.12 -11.42 -23.09
CA THR A 227 -1.14 -10.43 -22.01
C THR A 227 -1.55 -9.05 -22.51
N SER A 228 -1.96 -8.19 -21.59
CA SER A 228 -2.23 -6.77 -21.89
C SER A 228 -1.00 -6.04 -22.46
N THR A 229 0.20 -6.44 -22.07
CA THR A 229 1.46 -5.89 -22.60
C THR A 229 1.71 -6.34 -24.04
N ASP A 230 1.43 -7.61 -24.38
CA ASP A 230 1.54 -8.12 -25.75
C ASP A 230 0.59 -7.38 -26.68
N PHE A 231 -0.65 -7.15 -26.22
CA PHE A 231 -1.65 -6.39 -26.97
C PHE A 231 -1.18 -4.95 -27.26
N LEU A 232 -0.68 -4.23 -26.25
CA LEU A 232 -0.15 -2.87 -26.43
C LEU A 232 1.05 -2.86 -27.38
N THR A 233 1.94 -3.85 -27.26
CA THR A 233 3.09 -4.00 -28.15
C THR A 233 2.63 -4.16 -29.60
N ALA A 234 1.64 -5.02 -29.85
CA ALA A 234 1.08 -5.21 -31.17
C ALA A 234 0.43 -3.92 -31.75
N CYS A 235 -0.34 -3.19 -30.89
CA CYS A 235 -0.92 -1.90 -31.29
C CYS A 235 0.16 -0.87 -31.63
N THR A 236 1.23 -0.79 -30.86
CA THR A 236 2.35 0.13 -31.09
C THR A 236 3.09 -0.19 -32.40
N LEU A 237 3.34 -1.47 -32.65
CA LEU A 237 3.98 -1.92 -33.92
C LEU A 237 3.11 -1.61 -35.14
N LEU A 238 1.81 -1.83 -35.04
CA LEU A 238 0.86 -1.50 -36.14
C LEU A 238 0.82 0.00 -36.41
N ALA A 239 0.76 0.84 -35.35
CA ALA A 239 0.78 2.28 -35.50
C ALA A 239 2.09 2.78 -36.11
N ALA A 240 3.24 2.23 -35.70
CA ALA A 240 4.55 2.56 -36.26
C ALA A 240 4.66 2.14 -37.73
N TYR A 241 4.09 0.99 -38.09
CA TYR A 241 4.07 0.52 -39.47
C TYR A 241 3.21 1.44 -40.34
N GLN A 242 2.01 1.81 -39.90
CA GLN A 242 1.11 2.73 -40.62
C GLN A 242 1.74 4.13 -40.74
N GLY A 243 2.39 4.63 -39.69
CA GLY A 243 3.11 5.91 -39.68
C GLY A 243 4.26 5.96 -40.70
N LYS A 244 5.02 4.86 -40.87
CA LYS A 244 6.05 4.76 -41.91
C LYS A 244 5.48 4.77 -43.31
N GLY A 245 4.28 4.19 -43.51
CA GLY A 245 3.58 4.23 -44.76
C GLY A 245 3.17 5.64 -45.20
N THR A 246 2.78 6.48 -44.27
CA THR A 246 2.40 7.89 -44.55
C THR A 246 3.61 8.79 -44.84
N VAL A 247 4.73 8.59 -44.16
CA VAL A 247 5.98 9.34 -44.41
C VAL A 247 6.58 8.98 -45.78
N SER A 248 6.51 7.72 -46.18
CA SER A 248 6.97 7.28 -47.51
C SER A 248 6.14 7.85 -48.68
N ARG A 249 4.84 8.11 -48.47
CA ARG A 249 3.98 8.75 -49.47
C ARG A 249 4.26 10.24 -49.64
N LYS A 250 4.64 10.96 -48.57
CA LYS A 250 4.98 12.39 -48.64
C LYS A 250 6.32 12.70 -49.30
N LYS A 251 7.26 11.74 -49.35
CA LYS A 251 8.55 11.89 -50.05
C LYS A 251 8.51 11.61 -51.57
N LYS A 252 7.38 11.18 -52.11
CA LYS A 252 7.23 10.94 -53.56
C LYS A 252 6.51 12.08 -54.33
N THR A 253 6.26 13.20 -53.67
CA THR A 253 5.62 14.36 -54.26
C THR A 253 6.48 15.62 -54.09
N CYS A 254 7.77 15.54 -54.47
CA CYS A 254 8.61 16.69 -54.79
C CYS A 254 9.53 16.30 -55.95
#